data_f96a61f126cc1ab64a8e2670b370e39a
#
_entry.id   f96a61f126cc1ab64a8e2670b370e39a
#
_cell.length_a   1.000
_cell.length_b   1.000
_cell.length_c   1.000
_cell.angle_alpha   90.00
_cell.angle_beta   90.00
_cell.angle_gamma   90.00
#
_symmetry.space_group_name_H-M   'P 1'
#
loop_
_entity.id
_entity.type
_entity.pdbx_description
1 polymer ?
#
loop_
_entity_poly.entity_id
_entity_poly.type
_entity_poly.pdbx_seq_one_letter_code
_entity_poly.pdbx_strand_id
1 'polypeptide(L)'
;MKKYLYIIIGMFLLLFASCGPQQDAEELVEQFMEQNMREGQNISGIHFTDIDSTRFVNDSVVISLRHQAKRASRYQGNIKYAPDQPFKQLITTRVRYYIEEKEYSDTYYLDMDLTRVVAFKEN
;
A
#
# COMPACT_ATOMS: atom_id res chain seq x y z
N MET A 1 33.06 18.74 -16.73
CA MET A 1 32.22 18.59 -15.54
C MET A 1 30.79 19.03 -15.76
N LYS A 2 30.53 20.16 -16.40
CA LYS A 2 29.16 20.62 -16.63
C LYS A 2 28.30 19.69 -17.50
N LYS A 3 28.91 18.95 -18.44
CA LYS A 3 28.18 18.01 -19.32
C LYS A 3 27.58 16.82 -18.55
N TYR A 4 28.25 16.35 -17.53
CA TYR A 4 27.76 15.21 -16.73
C TYR A 4 26.62 15.61 -15.80
N LEU A 5 26.60 16.85 -15.34
CA LEU A 5 25.52 17.36 -14.49
C LEU A 5 24.17 17.37 -15.24
N TYR A 6 24.18 17.75 -16.51
CA TYR A 6 22.97 17.76 -17.34
C TYR A 6 22.45 16.35 -17.63
N ILE A 7 23.33 15.40 -17.84
CA ILE A 7 22.96 13.98 -18.05
C ILE A 7 22.32 13.39 -16.80
N ILE A 8 22.87 13.69 -15.62
CA ILE A 8 22.32 13.22 -14.35
C ILE A 8 20.95 13.82 -14.08
N ILE A 9 20.77 15.10 -14.35
CA ILE A 9 19.48 15.79 -14.19
C ILE A 9 18.45 15.22 -15.18
N GLY A 10 18.85 14.96 -16.41
CA GLY A 10 17.99 14.35 -17.42
C GLY A 10 17.55 12.94 -17.03
N MET A 11 18.44 12.10 -16.50
CA MET A 11 18.09 10.77 -16.00
C MET A 11 17.14 10.85 -14.80
N PHE A 12 17.36 11.80 -13.90
CA PHE A 12 16.51 12.00 -12.74
C PHE A 12 15.09 12.41 -13.14
N LEU A 13 14.95 13.29 -14.12
CA LEU A 13 13.66 13.68 -14.67
C LEU A 13 12.94 12.52 -15.37
N LEU A 14 13.66 11.65 -16.06
CA LEU A 14 13.10 10.45 -16.69
C LEU A 14 12.59 9.46 -15.64
N LEU A 15 13.25 9.34 -14.50
CA LEU A 15 12.79 8.50 -13.40
C LEU A 15 11.48 9.01 -12.81
N PHE A 16 11.30 10.32 -12.67
CA PHE A 16 10.02 10.88 -12.25
C PHE A 16 8.91 10.68 -13.27
N ALA A 17 9.22 10.75 -14.55
CA ALA A 17 8.24 10.54 -15.61
C ALA A 17 7.76 9.08 -15.70
N SER A 18 8.51 8.12 -15.15
CA SER A 18 8.11 6.71 -15.09
C SER A 18 7.28 6.36 -13.86
N CYS A 19 7.12 7.28 -12.89
CA CYS A 19 6.27 7.08 -11.73
C CYS A 19 4.81 7.25 -12.14
N GLY A 20 4.05 6.15 -12.16
CA GLY A 20 2.63 6.15 -12.46
C GLY A 20 1.80 5.78 -11.24
N PRO A 21 0.45 5.71 -11.38
CA PRO A 21 -0.43 5.33 -10.29
C PRO A 21 -0.09 3.98 -9.66
N GLN A 22 0.34 3.01 -10.45
CA GLN A 22 0.75 1.70 -9.94
C GLN A 22 1.89 1.83 -8.94
N GLN A 23 2.92 2.60 -9.29
CA GLN A 23 4.07 2.78 -8.40
C GLN A 23 3.70 3.58 -7.16
N ASP A 24 2.86 4.61 -7.29
CA ASP A 24 2.37 5.39 -6.15
C ASP A 24 1.60 4.51 -5.16
N ALA A 25 0.77 3.61 -5.66
CA ALA A 25 0.05 2.66 -4.83
C ALA A 25 1.00 1.71 -4.10
N GLU A 26 1.99 1.16 -4.79
CA GLU A 26 2.97 0.25 -4.22
C GLU A 26 3.80 0.92 -3.12
N GLU A 27 4.26 2.13 -3.34
CA GLU A 27 5.00 2.91 -2.35
C GLU A 27 4.14 3.20 -1.10
N LEU A 28 2.89 3.56 -1.31
CA LEU A 28 1.96 3.85 -0.23
C LEU A 28 1.74 2.61 0.64
N VAL A 29 1.54 1.45 0.03
CA VAL A 29 1.37 0.19 0.76
C VAL A 29 2.66 -0.20 1.49
N GLU A 30 3.81 -0.09 0.84
CA GLU A 30 5.09 -0.41 1.46
C GLU A 30 5.38 0.46 2.69
N GLN A 31 5.11 1.76 2.60
CA GLN A 31 5.24 2.66 3.74
C GLN A 31 4.30 2.27 4.89
N PHE A 32 3.07 1.92 4.56
CA PHE A 32 2.10 1.48 5.55
C PHE A 32 2.55 0.18 6.24
N MET A 33 3.04 -0.78 5.48
CA MET A 33 3.58 -2.04 6.01
C MET A 33 4.76 -1.77 6.94
N GLU A 34 5.70 -0.93 6.51
CA GLU A 34 6.87 -0.57 7.30
C GLU A 34 6.49 0.06 8.64
N GLN A 35 5.48 0.91 8.66
CA GLN A 35 5.04 1.62 9.86
C GLN A 35 4.16 0.76 10.77
N ASN A 36 3.41 -0.18 10.24
CA ASN A 36 2.33 -0.84 10.95
C ASN A 36 2.49 -2.35 11.14
N MET A 37 3.41 -3.00 10.45
CA MET A 37 3.70 -4.40 10.70
C MET A 37 4.50 -4.57 11.99
N ARG A 38 4.34 -5.72 12.63
CA ARG A 38 5.06 -6.02 13.86
C ARG A 38 6.56 -6.06 13.61
N GLU A 39 7.33 -5.52 14.55
CA GLU A 39 8.78 -5.52 14.47
C GLU A 39 9.34 -6.95 14.55
N GLY A 40 10.56 -7.12 14.02
CA GLY A 40 11.27 -8.40 14.06
C GLY A 40 10.88 -9.38 12.96
N GLN A 41 9.94 -9.03 12.10
CA GLN A 41 9.59 -9.85 10.95
C GLN A 41 10.55 -9.58 9.79
N ASN A 42 11.11 -10.64 9.24
CA ASN A 42 12.02 -10.54 8.10
C ASN A 42 11.26 -10.70 6.79
N ILE A 43 10.79 -9.57 6.26
CA ILE A 43 9.92 -9.53 5.07
C ILE A 43 10.78 -9.48 3.81
N SER A 44 10.44 -10.34 2.84
CA SER A 44 11.14 -10.39 1.55
C SER A 44 10.18 -10.76 0.43
N GLY A 45 10.63 -10.61 -0.83
CA GLY A 45 9.89 -11.03 -2.00
C GLY A 45 8.55 -10.33 -2.17
N ILE A 46 8.51 -9.03 -1.98
CA ILE A 46 7.27 -8.26 -2.09
C ILE A 46 6.84 -8.14 -3.55
N HIS A 47 5.61 -8.57 -3.85
CA HIS A 47 5.00 -8.46 -5.17
C HIS A 47 3.60 -7.90 -5.08
N PHE A 48 3.25 -7.02 -6.01
CA PHE A 48 1.94 -6.39 -6.08
C PHE A 48 1.17 -6.86 -7.31
N THR A 49 -0.15 -6.99 -7.17
CA THR A 49 -1.03 -7.10 -8.34
C THR A 49 -1.25 -5.71 -8.94
N ASP A 50 -1.71 -5.67 -10.19
CA ASP A 50 -2.12 -4.42 -10.80
C ASP A 50 -3.23 -3.77 -9.98
N ILE A 51 -3.16 -2.45 -9.84
CA ILE A 51 -4.21 -1.71 -9.16
C ILE A 51 -5.50 -1.76 -9.96
N ASP A 52 -6.63 -1.77 -9.25
CA ASP A 52 -7.96 -1.70 -9.83
C ASP A 52 -8.83 -0.80 -8.96
N SER A 53 -9.97 -0.38 -9.46
CA SER A 53 -10.91 0.39 -8.68
C SER A 53 -12.10 -0.47 -8.28
N THR A 54 -12.67 -0.19 -7.12
CA THR A 54 -13.84 -0.91 -6.62
C THR A 54 -14.87 0.05 -6.05
N ARG A 55 -16.14 -0.22 -6.32
CA ARG A 55 -17.29 0.47 -5.72
C ARG A 55 -18.06 -0.41 -4.75
N PHE A 56 -17.61 -1.66 -4.58
CA PHE A 56 -18.31 -2.63 -3.74
C PHE A 56 -17.92 -2.53 -2.27
N VAL A 57 -16.89 -1.76 -1.95
CA VAL A 57 -16.46 -1.54 -0.56
C VAL A 57 -17.05 -0.22 -0.08
N ASN A 58 -18.18 -0.32 0.62
CA ASN A 58 -18.85 0.83 1.23
C ASN A 58 -18.31 1.11 2.64
N ASP A 59 -18.85 2.15 3.29
CA ASP A 59 -18.40 2.56 4.61
C ASP A 59 -18.56 1.47 5.68
N SER A 60 -19.62 0.68 5.61
CA SER A 60 -19.83 -0.44 6.53
C SER A 60 -18.76 -1.51 6.37
N VAL A 61 -18.36 -1.80 5.15
CA VAL A 61 -17.29 -2.75 4.86
C VAL A 61 -15.96 -2.21 5.37
N VAL A 62 -15.68 -0.93 5.17
CA VAL A 62 -14.46 -0.28 5.67
C VAL A 62 -14.37 -0.42 7.19
N ILE A 63 -15.44 -0.10 7.91
CA ILE A 63 -15.50 -0.21 9.36
C ILE A 63 -15.23 -1.66 9.80
N SER A 64 -15.86 -2.62 9.12
CA SER A 64 -15.66 -4.04 9.41
C SER A 64 -14.20 -4.49 9.18
N LEU A 65 -13.60 -4.07 8.07
CA LEU A 65 -12.21 -4.39 7.76
C LEU A 65 -11.25 -3.80 8.80
N ARG A 66 -11.46 -2.56 9.19
CA ARG A 66 -10.64 -1.91 10.23
C ARG A 66 -10.79 -2.60 11.58
N HIS A 67 -11.98 -3.07 11.89
CA HIS A 67 -12.22 -3.82 13.12
C HIS A 67 -11.50 -5.18 13.09
N GLN A 68 -11.58 -5.91 11.97
CA GLN A 68 -10.87 -7.16 11.79
C GLN A 68 -9.34 -6.99 11.86
N ALA A 69 -8.83 -5.86 11.35
CA ALA A 69 -7.40 -5.56 11.34
C ALA A 69 -6.81 -5.47 12.75
N LYS A 70 -7.59 -5.19 13.77
CA LYS A 70 -7.13 -5.20 15.16
C LYS A 70 -6.67 -6.59 15.62
N ARG A 71 -7.15 -7.64 14.96
CA ARG A 71 -6.78 -9.03 15.23
C ARG A 71 -5.75 -9.58 14.26
N ALA A 72 -5.24 -8.74 13.36
CA ALA A 72 -4.27 -9.15 12.37
C ALA A 72 -2.98 -9.63 13.05
N SER A 73 -2.53 -10.83 12.69
CA SER A 73 -1.39 -11.46 13.35
C SER A 73 -0.06 -10.83 12.99
N ARG A 74 0.04 -10.22 11.81
CA ARG A 74 1.28 -9.65 11.28
C ARG A 74 1.40 -8.14 11.47
N TYR A 75 0.35 -7.49 11.96
CA TYR A 75 0.28 -6.04 12.12
C TYR A 75 0.10 -5.64 13.59
N GLN A 76 0.43 -4.39 13.89
CA GLN A 76 0.17 -3.81 15.21
C GLN A 76 -1.33 -3.54 15.39
N GLY A 77 -1.81 -3.54 16.64
CA GLY A 77 -3.23 -3.42 16.91
C GLY A 77 -3.80 -2.00 16.86
N ASN A 78 -2.95 -0.98 16.88
CA ASN A 78 -3.38 0.42 16.96
C ASN A 78 -3.03 1.19 15.68
N ILE A 79 -3.56 0.73 14.56
CA ILE A 79 -3.31 1.32 13.25
C ILE A 79 -4.14 2.58 13.08
N LYS A 80 -3.51 3.63 12.54
CA LYS A 80 -4.19 4.87 12.14
C LYS A 80 -4.45 4.86 10.65
N TYR A 81 -5.70 5.13 10.29
CA TYR A 81 -6.16 5.16 8.91
C TYR A 81 -6.51 6.57 8.47
N ALA A 82 -6.90 6.70 7.19
CA ALA A 82 -7.51 7.90 6.68
C ALA A 82 -8.74 8.31 7.51
N PRO A 83 -9.06 9.61 7.61
CA PRO A 83 -10.25 10.07 8.31
C PRO A 83 -11.52 9.39 7.79
N ASP A 84 -12.52 9.26 8.66
CA ASP A 84 -13.82 8.71 8.31
C ASP A 84 -14.54 9.67 7.38
N GLN A 85 -14.51 9.35 6.09
CA GLN A 85 -15.23 10.06 5.03
C GLN A 85 -15.96 9.03 4.19
N PRO A 86 -17.14 9.37 3.65
CA PRO A 86 -17.83 8.46 2.75
C PRO A 86 -16.97 8.25 1.49
N PHE A 87 -16.60 7.01 1.25
CA PHE A 87 -15.83 6.63 0.06
C PHE A 87 -16.80 5.98 -0.95
N LYS A 88 -16.90 6.58 -2.13
CA LYS A 88 -17.72 6.04 -3.21
C LYS A 88 -16.96 5.00 -4.03
N GLN A 89 -15.65 5.17 -4.11
CA GLN A 89 -14.78 4.32 -4.91
C GLN A 89 -13.40 4.26 -4.25
N LEU A 90 -12.79 3.11 -4.27
CA LEU A 90 -11.46 2.89 -3.71
C LEU A 90 -10.57 2.20 -4.74
N ILE A 91 -9.27 2.42 -4.62
CA ILE A 91 -8.27 1.64 -5.34
C ILE A 91 -7.95 0.40 -4.52
N THR A 92 -7.87 -0.75 -5.17
CA THR A 92 -7.51 -2.01 -4.52
C THR A 92 -6.27 -2.60 -5.17
N THR A 93 -5.43 -3.20 -4.35
CA THR A 93 -4.27 -3.98 -4.78
C THR A 93 -4.00 -5.08 -3.77
N ARG A 94 -3.45 -6.19 -4.25
CA ARG A 94 -3.01 -7.28 -3.39
C ARG A 94 -1.50 -7.31 -3.36
N VAL A 95 -0.95 -7.40 -2.15
CA VAL A 95 0.49 -7.57 -1.94
C VAL A 95 0.75 -9.01 -1.47
N ARG A 96 1.75 -9.66 -2.06
CA ARG A 96 2.28 -10.94 -1.62
C ARG A 96 3.70 -10.75 -1.13
N TYR A 97 4.05 -11.45 -0.07
CA TYR A 97 5.38 -11.37 0.50
C TYR A 97 5.69 -12.63 1.31
N TYR A 98 6.94 -12.78 1.68
CA TYR A 98 7.41 -13.86 2.52
C TYR A 98 7.87 -13.32 3.87
N ILE A 99 7.51 -14.03 4.93
CA ILE A 99 8.12 -13.85 6.24
C ILE A 99 8.83 -15.16 6.53
N GLU A 100 10.16 -15.08 6.57
CA GLU A 100 11.07 -16.22 6.61
C GLU A 100 10.76 -17.20 5.47
N GLU A 101 10.26 -18.15 5.30
CA GLU A 101 10.03 -18.99 4.11
C GLU A 101 8.55 -19.17 3.81
N LYS A 102 7.68 -18.53 4.58
CA LYS A 102 6.25 -18.67 4.43
C LYS A 102 5.64 -17.50 3.66
N GLU A 103 4.81 -17.80 2.68
CA GLU A 103 4.11 -16.82 1.86
C GLU A 103 2.85 -16.31 2.52
N TYR A 104 2.64 -15.01 2.44
CA TYR A 104 1.44 -14.33 2.91
C TYR A 104 0.94 -13.36 1.86
N SER A 105 -0.34 -13.02 1.93
CA SER A 105 -0.89 -11.95 1.10
C SER A 105 -1.89 -11.12 1.89
N ASP A 106 -1.96 -9.84 1.53
CA ASP A 106 -2.91 -8.89 2.09
C ASP A 106 -3.56 -8.12 0.96
N THR A 107 -4.82 -7.74 1.13
CA THR A 107 -5.52 -6.87 0.19
C THR A 107 -5.64 -5.49 0.80
N TYR A 108 -5.23 -4.47 0.04
CA TYR A 108 -5.25 -3.07 0.46
C TYR A 108 -6.31 -2.29 -0.30
N TYR A 109 -6.93 -1.37 0.42
CA TYR A 109 -7.90 -0.43 -0.13
C TYR A 109 -7.40 0.98 0.12
N LEU A 110 -7.20 1.74 -0.95
CA LEU A 110 -6.58 3.05 -0.94
C LEU A 110 -7.59 4.08 -1.44
N ASP A 111 -7.41 5.34 -1.05
CA ASP A 111 -8.19 6.42 -1.62
C ASP A 111 -7.86 6.62 -3.10
N MET A 112 -8.76 7.25 -3.85
CA MET A 112 -8.59 7.44 -5.29
C MET A 112 -7.39 8.32 -5.64
N ASP A 113 -7.00 9.20 -4.74
CA ASP A 113 -5.83 10.09 -4.92
C ASP A 113 -4.51 9.42 -4.55
N LEU A 114 -4.54 8.18 -4.07
CA LEU A 114 -3.36 7.39 -3.66
C LEU A 114 -2.52 8.11 -2.61
N THR A 115 -3.18 8.72 -1.64
CA THR A 115 -2.53 9.45 -0.55
C THR A 115 -2.56 8.70 0.77
N ARG A 116 -3.53 7.78 0.96
CA ARG A 116 -3.75 7.12 2.25
C ARG A 116 -4.27 5.70 2.08
N VAL A 117 -3.92 4.85 3.03
CA VAL A 117 -4.54 3.54 3.18
C VAL A 117 -5.86 3.72 3.94
N VAL A 118 -6.95 3.26 3.34
CA VAL A 118 -8.29 3.34 3.92
C VAL A 118 -8.59 2.11 4.78
N ALA A 119 -8.23 0.93 4.30
CA ALA A 119 -8.42 -0.34 5.00
C ALA A 119 -7.52 -1.40 4.37
N PHE A 120 -7.37 -2.51 5.06
CA PHE A 120 -6.72 -3.71 4.51
C PHE A 120 -7.28 -4.95 5.19
N LYS A 121 -7.00 -6.11 4.59
CA LYS A 121 -7.30 -7.40 5.21
C LYS A 121 -6.17 -8.39 4.96
N GLU A 122 -5.87 -9.20 5.95
CA GLU A 122 -5.02 -10.39 5.77
C GLU A 122 -5.81 -11.44 5.00
N ASN A 123 -5.22 -11.99 3.96
CA ASN A 123 -5.84 -13.09 3.20
C ASN A 123 -5.45 -14.44 3.76
#